data_399c0ef0a165f009ae4e34d23a6b8a8d
#
_entry.id   399c0ef0a165f009ae4e34d23a6b8a8d
#
_cell.length_a   1.000
_cell.length_b   1.000
_cell.length_c   1.000
_cell.angle_alpha   90.00
_cell.angle_beta   90.00
_cell.angle_gamma   90.00
#
_symmetry.space_group_name_H-M   'P 1'
#
loop_
_entity.id
_entity.type
_entity.pdbx_description
1 polymer ?
#
loop_
_entity_poly.entity_id
_entity_poly.type
_entity_poly.pdbx_seq_one_letter_code
_entity_poly.pdbx_strand_id
1 'polypeptide(L)'
;EIKEIKIKKKKKARLKDSEFSKKIREYIIAKDIEILDVLLDKRKEFIAKVRVDMLFGKQEMLLVAKDKKIITNNDLSLVLQKSQDQRMPAILMANGELNKKADEYIRGWKNLIKFDKMNF
;
A
#
# COMPACT_ATOMS: atom_id res chain seq x y z
N GLU A 1 25.44 5.23 -21.31
CA GLU A 1 25.42 5.54 -20.81
C GLU A 1 25.29 5.63 -20.22
N ILE A 2 25.45 5.38 -20.73
CA ILE A 2 25.41 5.61 -20.01
C ILE A 2 25.23 5.64 -19.48
N LYS A 3 24.54 5.39 -19.63
CA LYS A 3 24.34 5.66 -19.01
C LYS A 3 23.95 5.46 -18.42
N GLU A 4 23.73 4.90 -18.80
CA GLU A 4 23.46 4.93 -18.16
C GLU A 4 23.27 4.89 -17.49
N ILE A 5 23.26 4.52 -17.91
CA ILE A 5 23.23 4.67 -17.15
C ILE A 5 23.04 4.83 -16.47
N LYS A 6 22.64 4.68 -16.60
CA LYS A 6 22.59 5.02 -15.82
C LYS A 6 22.04 4.93 -15.25
N ILE A 7 21.83 4.43 -15.41
CA ILE A 7 21.43 4.57 -14.78
C ILE A 7 21.36 4.34 -14.17
N LYS A 8 20.97 4.11 -14.30
CA LYS A 8 21.07 3.99 -13.66
C LYS A 8 21.08 4.10 -12.88
N LYS A 9 21.01 3.95 -12.88
CA LYS A 9 21.22 4.09 -12.04
C LYS A 9 20.82 4.39 -11.40
N LYS A 10 20.47 4.31 -11.29
CA LYS A 10 20.22 4.63 -10.61
C LYS A 10 19.83 4.34 -10.06
N LYS A 11 19.42 4.00 -10.09
CA LYS A 11 19.14 3.75 -9.50
C LYS A 11 19.27 3.49 -8.67
N LYS A 12 19.33 3.01 -8.44
CA LYS A 12 19.53 2.73 -7.61
C LYS A 12 19.54 3.11 -6.52
N ALA A 13 19.64 3.40 -6.46
CA ALA A 13 19.48 4.03 -5.27
C ALA A 13 18.30 3.95 -4.52
N ARG A 14 17.41 4.21 -4.79
CA ARG A 14 16.28 4.09 -4.11
C ARG A 14 16.07 2.88 -3.49
N LEU A 15 16.79 2.00 -3.79
CA LEU A 15 16.57 0.74 -3.24
C LEU A 15 16.83 0.64 -1.82
N LYS A 16 17.68 1.45 -1.27
CA LYS A 16 17.99 1.29 0.06
C LYS A 16 16.94 1.76 0.94
N ASP A 17 16.24 2.72 0.48
CA ASP A 17 15.18 3.14 1.29
C ASP A 17 14.14 2.14 1.25
N SER A 18 14.31 1.19 0.48
CA SER A 18 13.33 0.23 0.32
C SER A 18 13.41 -0.88 1.30
N GLU A 19 13.93 -0.67 2.49
CA GLU A 19 13.78 -1.67 3.52
C GLU A 19 12.29 -1.85 3.83
N PHE A 20 11.55 -0.77 3.92
CA PHE A 20 10.11 -0.85 4.09
C PHE A 20 9.46 -1.50 2.86
N SER A 21 9.83 -1.05 1.67
CA SER A 21 9.31 -1.62 0.44
C SER A 21 9.58 -3.12 0.34
N LYS A 22 10.78 -3.53 0.72
CA LYS A 22 11.14 -4.94 0.69
C LYS A 22 10.25 -5.76 1.64
N LYS A 23 10.03 -5.26 2.85
CA LYS A 23 9.17 -5.95 3.81
C LYS A 23 7.73 -6.01 3.32
N ILE A 24 7.25 -4.93 2.71
CA ILE A 24 5.91 -4.91 2.15
C ILE A 24 5.78 -5.94 1.03
N ARG A 25 6.75 -6.02 0.13
CA ARG A 25 6.69 -6.98 -0.97
C ARG A 25 6.71 -8.41 -0.46
N GLU A 26 7.52 -8.69 0.56
CA GLU A 26 7.54 -10.03 1.16
C GLU A 26 6.21 -10.36 1.82
N TYR A 27 5.61 -9.39 2.51
CA TYR A 27 4.33 -9.57 3.16
C TYR A 27 3.22 -9.84 2.13
N ILE A 28 3.22 -9.07 1.03
CA ILE A 28 2.26 -9.21 -0.05
C ILE A 28 2.38 -10.58 -0.71
N ILE A 29 3.59 -11.02 -0.98
CA ILE A 29 3.82 -12.32 -1.60
C ILE A 29 3.36 -13.44 -0.67
N ALA A 30 3.63 -13.30 0.62
CA ALA A 30 3.22 -14.32 1.60
C ALA A 30 1.69 -14.44 1.68
N LYS A 31 0.95 -13.40 1.30
CA LYS A 31 -0.50 -13.46 1.29
C LYS A 31 -1.07 -13.80 -0.08
N ASP A 32 -0.22 -14.20 -1.01
CA ASP A 32 -0.63 -14.55 -2.38
C ASP A 32 -1.33 -13.39 -3.11
N ILE A 33 -0.88 -12.17 -2.84
CA ILE A 33 -1.37 -10.99 -3.54
C ILE A 33 -0.40 -10.69 -4.66
N GLU A 34 -0.94 -10.50 -5.86
CA GLU A 34 -0.12 -10.21 -7.04
C GLU A 34 0.01 -8.72 -7.26
N ILE A 35 1.23 -8.21 -7.42
CA ILE A 35 1.46 -6.80 -7.71
C ILE A 35 1.35 -6.59 -9.22
N LEU A 36 0.44 -5.70 -9.63
CA LEU A 36 0.23 -5.41 -11.05
C LEU A 36 1.04 -4.20 -11.49
N ASP A 37 1.10 -3.17 -10.67
CA ASP A 37 1.77 -1.91 -11.03
C ASP A 37 2.12 -1.17 -9.75
N VAL A 38 3.34 -0.69 -9.64
CA VAL A 38 3.79 0.08 -8.49
C VAL A 38 3.64 1.56 -8.82
N LEU A 39 2.82 2.27 -8.05
CA LEU A 39 2.52 3.67 -8.29
C LEU A 39 3.41 4.59 -7.46
N LEU A 40 3.84 4.15 -6.27
CA LEU A 40 4.68 4.93 -5.39
C LEU A 40 5.52 3.98 -4.55
N ASP A 41 6.81 4.25 -4.45
CA ASP A 41 7.71 3.42 -3.65
C ASP A 41 8.66 4.36 -2.91
N LYS A 42 8.30 4.73 -1.69
CA LYS A 42 9.08 5.63 -0.87
C LYS A 42 9.46 4.94 0.43
N ARG A 43 10.32 5.60 1.20
CA ARG A 43 10.85 5.03 2.43
C ARG A 43 9.76 4.61 3.43
N LYS A 44 8.70 5.39 3.53
CA LYS A 44 7.64 5.12 4.50
C LYS A 44 6.28 4.94 3.88
N GLU A 45 6.21 4.86 2.57
CA GLU A 45 4.93 4.70 1.88
C GLU A 45 5.11 3.93 0.58
N PHE A 46 4.24 2.98 0.34
CA PHE A 46 4.26 2.16 -0.86
C PHE A 46 2.82 2.05 -1.37
N ILE A 47 2.60 2.39 -2.63
CA ILE A 47 1.28 2.30 -3.25
C ILE A 47 1.39 1.50 -4.52
N ALA A 48 0.53 0.51 -4.68
CA ALA A 48 0.54 -0.34 -5.86
C ALA A 48 -0.86 -0.81 -6.20
N LYS A 49 -1.07 -1.10 -7.47
CA LYS A 49 -2.26 -1.82 -7.88
C LYS A 49 -1.97 -3.30 -7.72
N VAL A 50 -2.87 -4.02 -7.08
CA VAL A 50 -2.67 -5.44 -6.79
C VAL A 50 -3.91 -6.23 -7.22
N ARG A 51 -3.72 -7.53 -7.35
CA ARG A 51 -4.82 -8.44 -7.63
C ARG A 51 -4.91 -9.44 -6.49
N VAL A 52 -6.08 -9.59 -5.93
CA VAL A 52 -6.32 -10.41 -4.76
C VAL A 52 -7.33 -11.50 -5.12
N ASP A 53 -7.07 -12.72 -4.65
CA ASP A 53 -8.03 -13.82 -4.83
C ASP A 53 -9.21 -13.61 -3.90
N MET A 54 -10.41 -13.63 -4.49
CA MET A 54 -11.65 -13.50 -3.75
C MET A 54 -12.48 -14.76 -3.99
N LEU A 55 -13.57 -14.88 -3.26
CA LEU A 55 -14.41 -16.06 -3.34
C LEU A 55 -14.88 -16.39 -4.75
N PHE A 56 -15.21 -15.37 -5.52
CA PHE A 56 -15.74 -15.56 -6.88
C PHE A 56 -14.77 -15.10 -7.95
N GLY A 57 -13.50 -15.18 -7.71
CA GLY A 57 -12.48 -14.81 -8.69
C GLY A 57 -11.50 -13.82 -8.15
N LYS A 58 -10.76 -13.18 -9.05
CA LYS A 58 -9.74 -12.22 -8.64
C LYS A 58 -10.28 -10.80 -8.72
N GLN A 59 -9.84 -9.95 -7.79
CA GLN A 59 -10.25 -8.57 -7.77
C GLN A 59 -9.04 -7.67 -7.71
N GLU A 60 -9.05 -6.60 -8.51
CA GLU A 60 -8.00 -5.59 -8.46
C GLU A 60 -8.31 -4.60 -7.35
N MET A 61 -7.29 -4.24 -6.60
CA MET A 61 -7.41 -3.33 -5.48
C MET A 61 -6.21 -2.41 -5.44
N LEU A 62 -6.38 -1.27 -4.79
CA LEU A 62 -5.28 -0.36 -4.54
C LEU A 62 -4.71 -0.68 -3.17
N LEU A 63 -3.43 -0.99 -3.11
CA LEU A 63 -2.76 -1.27 -1.85
C LEU A 63 -1.96 -0.04 -1.45
N VAL A 64 -2.23 0.49 -0.26
CA VAL A 64 -1.49 1.60 0.30
C VAL A 64 -0.85 1.11 1.58
N ALA A 65 0.48 1.10 1.64
CA ALA A 65 1.20 0.66 2.82
C ALA A 65 1.93 1.85 3.42
N LYS A 66 1.85 1.98 4.73
CA LYS A 66 2.48 3.08 5.44
C LYS A 66 3.27 2.59 6.65
N ASP A 67 4.47 3.14 6.82
CA ASP A 67 5.26 2.91 8.02
C ASP A 67 4.90 4.02 9.01
N LYS A 68 3.84 3.80 9.77
CA LYS A 68 3.29 4.82 10.67
C LYS A 68 2.65 4.13 11.86
N LYS A 69 2.96 4.58 13.06
CA LYS A 69 2.48 3.94 14.28
C LYS A 69 1.03 4.22 14.59
N ILE A 70 0.54 5.39 14.22
CA ILE A 70 -0.86 5.77 14.47
C ILE A 70 -1.47 6.20 13.14
N ILE A 71 -2.52 5.53 12.74
CA ILE A 71 -3.27 5.85 11.53
C ILE A 71 -4.45 6.72 11.93
N THR A 72 -4.56 7.88 11.33
CA THR A 72 -5.62 8.84 11.65
C THR A 72 -6.72 8.79 10.60
N ASN A 73 -7.84 9.46 10.91
CA ASN A 73 -8.93 9.58 9.95
C ASN A 73 -8.50 10.36 8.70
N ASN A 74 -7.52 11.27 8.82
CA ASN A 74 -6.98 11.95 7.64
C ASN A 74 -6.26 10.98 6.73
N ASP A 75 -5.49 10.04 7.30
CA ASP A 75 -4.83 9.01 6.50
C ASP A 75 -5.86 8.19 5.72
N LEU A 76 -6.95 7.81 6.36
CA LEU A 76 -8.00 7.04 5.72
C LEU A 76 -8.73 7.85 4.65
N SER A 77 -8.94 9.13 4.90
CA SER A 77 -9.58 10.01 3.93
C SER A 77 -8.75 10.10 2.65
N LEU A 78 -7.43 10.18 2.78
CA LEU A 78 -6.55 10.21 1.62
C LEU A 78 -6.57 8.88 0.87
N VAL A 79 -6.62 7.77 1.59
CA VAL A 79 -6.73 6.45 0.98
C VAL A 79 -8.05 6.34 0.22
N LEU A 80 -9.14 6.81 0.81
CA LEU A 80 -10.44 6.79 0.16
C LEU A 80 -10.41 7.61 -1.12
N GLN A 81 -9.79 8.79 -1.08
CA GLN A 81 -9.69 9.63 -2.26
C GLN A 81 -8.92 8.92 -3.38
N LYS A 82 -7.81 8.27 -3.04
CA LYS A 82 -7.03 7.52 -4.02
C LYS A 82 -7.81 6.34 -4.58
N SER A 83 -8.59 5.68 -3.72
CA SER A 83 -9.46 4.58 -4.12
C SER A 83 -10.47 5.04 -5.17
N GLN A 84 -11.08 6.20 -4.92
CA GLN A 84 -12.07 6.75 -5.85
C GLN A 84 -11.41 7.20 -7.15
N ASP A 85 -10.22 7.79 -7.08
CA ASP A 85 -9.48 8.21 -8.27
C ASP A 85 -9.13 7.04 -9.17
N GLN A 86 -8.77 5.92 -8.57
CA GLN A 86 -8.40 4.71 -9.31
C GLN A 86 -9.61 3.81 -9.60
N ARG A 87 -10.77 4.16 -9.05
CA ARG A 87 -12.02 3.43 -9.24
C ARG A 87 -11.92 1.97 -8.81
N MET A 88 -11.28 1.74 -7.68
CA MET A 88 -11.15 0.38 -7.14
C MET A 88 -11.07 0.48 -5.61
N PRO A 89 -11.48 -0.57 -4.89
CA PRO A 89 -11.37 -0.56 -3.43
C PRO A 89 -9.91 -0.56 -3.02
N ALA A 90 -9.63 -0.14 -1.80
CA ALA A 90 -8.27 -0.01 -1.29
C ALA A 90 -8.07 -0.83 -0.03
N ILE A 91 -6.83 -1.28 0.15
CA ILE A 91 -6.39 -1.90 1.38
C ILE A 91 -5.30 -1.00 1.95
N LEU A 92 -5.46 -0.56 3.19
CA LEU A 92 -4.41 0.16 3.88
C LEU A 92 -3.67 -0.83 4.78
N MET A 93 -2.39 -1.00 4.54
CA MET A 93 -1.53 -1.84 5.37
C MET A 93 -0.59 -0.94 6.15
N ALA A 94 -0.48 -1.16 7.44
CA ALA A 94 0.40 -0.36 8.27
C ALA A 94 0.91 -1.19 9.43
N ASN A 95 2.07 -0.81 9.95
CA ASN A 95 2.62 -1.47 11.12
C ASN A 95 2.14 -0.83 12.42
N GLY A 96 1.22 0.12 12.34
CA GLY A 96 0.62 0.78 13.50
C GLY A 96 -0.85 0.44 13.65
N GLU A 97 -1.53 1.22 14.46
CA GLU A 97 -2.94 0.98 14.75
C GLU A 97 -3.78 2.20 14.42
N LEU A 98 -5.07 1.95 14.19
CA LEU A 98 -6.02 3.04 13.96
C LEU A 98 -6.29 3.76 15.28
N ASN A 99 -6.31 5.10 15.25
CA ASN A 99 -6.77 5.82 16.43
C ASN A 99 -8.30 5.73 16.48
N LYS A 100 -8.90 6.30 17.52
CA LYS A 100 -10.34 6.16 17.72
C LYS A 100 -11.15 6.74 16.58
N LYS A 101 -10.77 7.94 16.10
CA LYS A 101 -11.48 8.57 15.00
C LYS A 101 -11.32 7.80 13.70
N ALA A 102 -10.15 7.22 13.47
CA ALA A 102 -9.91 6.41 12.29
C ALA A 102 -10.75 5.14 12.32
N ASP A 103 -10.84 4.50 13.48
CA ASP A 103 -11.65 3.31 13.64
C ASP A 103 -13.11 3.58 13.33
N GLU A 104 -13.62 4.71 13.82
CA GLU A 104 -15.01 5.12 13.53
C GLU A 104 -15.18 5.45 12.06
N TYR A 105 -14.20 6.11 11.46
CA TYR A 105 -14.27 6.51 10.07
C TYR A 105 -14.34 5.30 9.14
N ILE A 106 -13.45 4.31 9.37
CA ILE A 106 -13.37 3.17 8.48
C ILE A 106 -14.64 2.32 8.52
N ARG A 107 -15.36 2.34 9.63
CA ARG A 107 -16.60 1.57 9.73
C ARG A 107 -17.64 2.02 8.72
N GLY A 108 -17.63 3.30 8.36
CA GLY A 108 -18.56 3.83 7.37
C GLY A 108 -18.16 3.50 5.94
N TRP A 109 -16.93 3.00 5.72
CA TRP A 109 -16.41 2.77 4.38
C TRP A 109 -15.93 1.33 4.16
N LYS A 110 -16.51 0.36 4.89
CA LYS A 110 -16.05 -1.03 4.85
C LYS A 110 -16.00 -1.64 3.46
N ASN A 111 -16.88 -1.22 2.57
CA ASN A 111 -16.92 -1.78 1.22
C ASN A 111 -15.83 -1.23 0.31
N LEU A 112 -15.21 -0.12 0.68
CA LEU A 112 -14.22 0.55 -0.15
C LEU A 112 -12.82 0.54 0.44
N ILE A 113 -12.69 0.51 1.77
CA ILE A 113 -11.39 0.54 2.43
C ILE A 113 -11.32 -0.58 3.45
N LYS A 114 -10.20 -1.32 3.42
CA LYS A 114 -9.92 -2.32 4.44
C LYS A 114 -8.60 -1.96 5.10
N PHE A 115 -8.47 -2.26 6.37
CA PHE A 115 -7.24 -2.03 7.12
C PHE A 115 -6.64 -3.37 7.51
N ASP A 116 -5.34 -3.53 7.25
CA ASP A 116 -4.61 -4.73 7.61
C ASP A 116 -3.36 -4.32 8.37
N LYS A 117 -3.25 -4.72 9.62
CA LYS A 117 -2.08 -4.41 10.42
C LYS A 117 -0.97 -5.40 10.12
N MET A 118 0.21 -4.89 9.81
CA MET A 118 1.38 -5.71 9.56
C MET A 118 2.22 -5.79 10.81
N ASN A 119 2.87 -6.95 11.00
CA ASN A 119 3.76 -7.16 12.13
C ASN A 119 5.19 -7.28 11.62
N PHE A 120 5.94 -6.19 11.72
CA PHE A 120 7.38 -6.22 11.47
C PHE A 120 8.11 -5.01 12.05
#